data_ae8f7e14075815ffde8734c52677212b
#
_entry.id   ae8f7e14075815ffde8734c52677212b
#
_cell.length_a   1.000
_cell.length_b   1.000
_cell.length_c   1.000
_cell.angle_alpha   90.00
_cell.angle_beta   90.00
_cell.angle_gamma   90.00
#
_symmetry.space_group_name_H-M   'P 1'
#
loop_
_entity.id
_entity.type
_entity.pdbx_description
1 polymer ?
#
loop_
_entity_poly.entity_id
_entity_poly.type
_entity_poly.pdbx_seq_one_letter_code
_entity_poly.pdbx_strand_id
1 'polypeptide(L)'
;EGAKVALMGRTLEKLDAVREAIEKDGGTAVSVPADVTDANQVRAAGEAVMKALGPCDILVNGAGGNRRDAITTLNEFAPEELADDPGEVRGFFSLDPDAFSHVILLNTTGTMIPCQVFGRQMAENGGGAIVNIASMNSYTPLTRNSAYAAGKAGVENFTRWLAAYLAPANIRVNGIAPGFFPKQNGRGGPQVKPDGSPTERGELTLANTPVNRFGLARDLVGTTLWLASDEAAAFVTGVTVPVDGGFVANSPV
;
A
#
# COMPACT_ATOMS: atom_id res chain seq x y z
N GLU A 1 10.88 18.49 -2.93
CA GLU A 1 10.40 18.69 -4.30
C GLU A 1 9.34 19.81 -4.38
N GLY A 2 9.00 20.46 -3.24
CA GLY A 2 8.12 21.63 -3.22
C GLY A 2 6.62 21.34 -3.26
N ALA A 3 6.20 20.10 -3.21
CA ALA A 3 4.78 19.75 -3.16
C ALA A 3 4.15 20.18 -1.81
N LYS A 4 2.90 20.65 -1.85
CA LYS A 4 2.07 20.80 -0.66
C LYS A 4 1.45 19.44 -0.33
N VAL A 5 1.54 18.98 0.90
CA VAL A 5 1.19 17.60 1.27
C VAL A 5 -0.05 17.56 2.18
N ALA A 6 -1.08 16.84 1.77
CA ALA A 6 -2.17 16.44 2.65
C ALA A 6 -1.90 15.03 3.19
N LEU A 7 -1.79 14.90 4.49
CA LEU A 7 -1.58 13.63 5.20
C LEU A 7 -2.92 13.08 5.67
N MET A 8 -3.40 11.98 5.08
CA MET A 8 -4.67 11.37 5.43
C MET A 8 -4.47 10.01 6.11
N GLY A 9 -5.16 9.79 7.23
CA GLY A 9 -5.12 8.54 7.98
C GLY A 9 -5.94 8.62 9.26
N ARG A 10 -6.06 7.52 10.01
CA ARG A 10 -6.95 7.42 11.17
C ARG A 10 -6.42 8.04 12.46
N THR A 11 -5.12 8.21 12.60
CA THR A 11 -4.49 8.59 13.87
C THR A 11 -3.86 9.97 13.72
N LEU A 12 -4.53 11.00 14.26
CA LEU A 12 -4.13 12.39 14.10
C LEU A 12 -2.69 12.65 14.59
N GLU A 13 -2.31 12.11 15.75
CA GLU A 13 -0.98 12.29 16.34
C GLU A 13 0.15 11.79 15.42
N LYS A 14 -0.12 10.72 14.63
CA LYS A 14 0.85 10.20 13.66
C LYS A 14 0.94 11.09 12.42
N LEU A 15 -0.18 11.68 12.00
CA LEU A 15 -0.21 12.63 10.88
C LEU A 15 0.53 13.91 11.29
N ASP A 16 0.26 14.42 12.48
CA ASP A 16 0.89 15.64 13.00
C ASP A 16 2.41 15.48 13.14
N ALA A 17 2.88 14.35 13.63
CA ALA A 17 4.32 14.08 13.70
C ALA A 17 5.01 14.13 12.31
N VAL A 18 4.34 13.66 11.26
CA VAL A 18 4.87 13.73 9.88
C VAL A 18 4.72 15.15 9.33
N ARG A 19 3.61 15.84 9.60
CA ARG A 19 3.39 17.23 9.20
C ARG A 19 4.49 18.13 9.78
N GLU A 20 4.76 18.02 11.07
CA GLU A 20 5.80 18.80 11.76
C GLU A 20 7.20 18.55 11.19
N ALA A 21 7.50 17.30 10.81
CA ALA A 21 8.75 16.99 10.14
C ALA A 21 8.86 17.69 8.77
N ILE A 22 7.79 17.67 7.96
CA ILE A 22 7.75 18.36 6.65
C ILE A 22 7.89 19.89 6.82
N GLU A 23 7.17 20.48 7.79
CA GLU A 23 7.22 21.91 8.06
C GLU A 23 8.59 22.36 8.57
N LYS A 24 9.23 21.54 9.41
CA LYS A 24 10.60 21.76 9.88
C LYS A 24 11.62 21.81 8.74
N ASP A 25 11.40 21.01 7.70
CA ASP A 25 12.24 21.00 6.50
C ASP A 25 11.82 22.08 5.46
N GLY A 26 10.93 23.02 5.87
CA GLY A 26 10.48 24.14 5.03
C GLY A 26 9.36 23.82 4.06
N GLY A 27 8.76 22.63 4.13
CA GLY A 27 7.62 22.22 3.33
C GLY A 27 6.28 22.73 3.88
N THR A 28 5.20 22.47 3.13
CA THR A 28 3.82 22.78 3.55
C THR A 28 3.04 21.48 3.69
N ALA A 29 2.42 21.24 4.84
CA ALA A 29 1.60 20.05 5.04
C ALA A 29 0.36 20.33 5.91
N VAL A 30 -0.68 19.50 5.73
CA VAL A 30 -1.89 19.49 6.57
C VAL A 30 -2.23 18.07 6.98
N SER A 31 -2.72 17.91 8.21
CA SER A 31 -3.23 16.64 8.72
C SER A 31 -4.73 16.58 8.57
N VAL A 32 -5.23 15.51 7.93
CA VAL A 32 -6.66 15.32 7.66
C VAL A 32 -7.05 13.91 8.13
N PRO A 33 -7.61 13.76 9.34
CA PRO A 33 -7.99 12.45 9.85
C PRO A 33 -9.19 11.87 9.08
N ALA A 34 -9.02 10.65 8.55
CA ALA A 34 -10.09 9.91 7.88
C ALA A 34 -9.78 8.41 7.83
N ASP A 35 -10.83 7.58 7.87
CA ASP A 35 -10.75 6.17 7.49
C ASP A 35 -11.04 6.04 5.99
N VAL A 36 -10.11 5.48 5.24
CA VAL A 36 -10.23 5.31 3.77
C VAL A 36 -11.36 4.36 3.37
N THR A 37 -11.88 3.57 4.30
CA THR A 37 -13.02 2.66 4.07
C THR A 37 -14.37 3.34 4.30
N ASP A 38 -14.39 4.57 4.85
CA ASP A 38 -15.57 5.37 5.05
C ASP A 38 -15.66 6.49 4.01
N ALA A 39 -16.56 6.33 3.05
CA ALA A 39 -16.74 7.29 1.96
C ALA A 39 -17.15 8.70 2.43
N ASN A 40 -17.85 8.83 3.58
CA ASN A 40 -18.23 10.14 4.11
C ASN A 40 -17.01 10.86 4.70
N GLN A 41 -16.19 10.14 5.46
CA GLN A 41 -14.94 10.70 6.00
C GLN A 41 -13.98 11.11 4.88
N VAL A 42 -13.83 10.29 3.83
CA VAL A 42 -12.96 10.63 2.69
C VAL A 42 -13.48 11.83 1.92
N ARG A 43 -14.81 11.98 1.75
CA ARG A 43 -15.40 13.20 1.14
C ARG A 43 -15.12 14.44 1.97
N ALA A 44 -15.36 14.39 3.27
CA ALA A 44 -15.05 15.51 4.17
C ALA A 44 -13.55 15.86 4.16
N ALA A 45 -12.69 14.84 4.10
CA ALA A 45 -11.26 15.02 3.94
C ALA A 45 -10.92 15.73 2.62
N GLY A 46 -11.54 15.33 1.51
CA GLY A 46 -11.35 15.98 0.21
C GLY A 46 -11.75 17.47 0.21
N GLU A 47 -12.85 17.82 0.87
CA GLU A 47 -13.27 19.22 1.06
C GLU A 47 -12.28 20.02 1.92
N ALA A 48 -11.77 19.41 3.00
CA ALA A 48 -10.77 20.03 3.86
C ALA A 48 -9.45 20.28 3.11
N VAL A 49 -8.99 19.32 2.31
CA VAL A 49 -7.79 19.46 1.46
C VAL A 49 -7.99 20.56 0.43
N MET A 50 -9.11 20.56 -0.29
CA MET A 50 -9.46 21.60 -1.27
C MET A 50 -9.42 22.99 -0.66
N LYS A 51 -9.97 23.15 0.55
CA LYS A 51 -9.98 24.45 1.26
C LYS A 51 -8.58 24.88 1.70
N ALA A 52 -7.74 23.96 2.14
CA ALA A 52 -6.43 24.27 2.73
C ALA A 52 -5.32 24.43 1.70
N LEU A 53 -5.31 23.59 0.65
CA LEU A 53 -4.19 23.49 -0.30
C LEU A 53 -4.60 23.74 -1.76
N GLY A 54 -5.89 23.74 -2.07
CA GLY A 54 -6.42 23.73 -3.44
C GLY A 54 -6.74 22.31 -3.93
N PRO A 55 -7.01 22.15 -5.24
CA PRO A 55 -7.30 20.85 -5.84
C PRO A 55 -6.13 19.89 -5.72
N CYS A 56 -6.44 18.61 -5.70
CA CYS A 56 -5.44 17.55 -5.65
C CYS A 56 -4.87 17.30 -7.06
N ASP A 57 -3.56 17.46 -7.24
CA ASP A 57 -2.86 17.14 -8.48
C ASP A 57 -2.29 15.71 -8.46
N ILE A 58 -1.88 15.24 -7.27
CA ILE A 58 -1.24 13.93 -7.08
C ILE A 58 -1.89 13.21 -5.90
N LEU A 59 -2.41 12.02 -6.14
CA LEU A 59 -2.93 11.13 -5.09
C LEU A 59 -2.03 9.91 -4.93
N VAL A 60 -1.51 9.69 -3.71
CA VAL A 60 -0.79 8.46 -3.37
C VAL A 60 -1.62 7.63 -2.40
N ASN A 61 -2.16 6.51 -2.85
CA ASN A 61 -2.94 5.59 -2.05
C ASN A 61 -2.03 4.58 -1.34
N GLY A 62 -1.59 4.93 -0.12
CA GLY A 62 -0.70 4.10 0.70
C GLY A 62 -1.38 3.39 1.87
N ALA A 63 -2.67 3.65 2.11
CA ALA A 63 -3.41 2.98 3.18
C ALA A 63 -3.64 1.50 2.85
N GLY A 64 -3.45 0.64 3.83
CA GLY A 64 -3.60 -0.80 3.67
C GLY A 64 -3.03 -1.57 4.85
N GLY A 65 -3.11 -2.88 4.78
CA GLY A 65 -2.55 -3.73 5.82
C GLY A 65 -3.18 -5.11 5.86
N ASN A 66 -2.79 -5.86 6.89
CA ASN A 66 -3.31 -7.20 7.16
C ASN A 66 -3.82 -7.28 8.60
N ARG A 67 -4.60 -8.31 8.90
CA ARG A 67 -5.07 -8.66 10.24
C ARG A 67 -4.50 -10.01 10.66
N ARG A 68 -4.21 -10.16 11.95
CA ARG A 68 -3.64 -11.40 12.48
C ARG A 68 -4.59 -12.58 12.31
N ASP A 69 -5.88 -12.36 12.46
CA ASP A 69 -6.97 -13.34 12.33
C ASP A 69 -7.28 -13.72 10.85
N ALA A 70 -6.79 -12.96 9.89
CA ALA A 70 -6.84 -13.26 8.45
C ALA A 70 -5.55 -13.92 7.91
N ILE A 71 -4.64 -14.37 8.79
CA ILE A 71 -3.35 -14.99 8.44
C ILE A 71 -3.34 -16.41 8.97
N THR A 72 -2.96 -17.41 8.14
CA THR A 72 -2.74 -18.78 8.65
C THR A 72 -1.46 -18.84 9.49
N THR A 73 -1.40 -19.76 10.45
CA THR A 73 -0.18 -20.04 11.21
C THR A 73 0.71 -21.04 10.48
N LEU A 74 0.11 -21.84 9.60
CA LEU A 74 0.78 -22.82 8.75
C LEU A 74 1.12 -22.25 7.38
N ASN A 75 2.21 -22.73 6.79
CA ASN A 75 2.60 -22.39 5.41
C ASN A 75 1.83 -23.22 4.36
N GLU A 76 1.47 -24.44 4.73
CA GLU A 76 0.74 -25.43 3.93
C GLU A 76 -0.22 -26.19 4.84
N PHE A 77 -1.10 -26.98 4.24
CA PHE A 77 -2.03 -27.82 4.98
C PHE A 77 -1.29 -28.82 5.87
N ALA A 78 -1.77 -28.94 7.12
CA ALA A 78 -1.38 -30.02 8.02
C ALA A 78 -2.62 -30.60 8.72
N PRO A 79 -2.65 -31.93 8.99
CA PRO A 79 -3.82 -32.59 9.58
C PRO A 79 -4.31 -31.99 10.90
N GLU A 80 -3.44 -31.30 11.63
CA GLU A 80 -3.72 -30.64 12.90
C GLU A 80 -4.77 -29.54 12.77
N GLU A 81 -4.92 -28.92 11.58
CA GLU A 81 -5.96 -27.91 11.36
C GLU A 81 -7.38 -28.48 11.28
N LEU A 82 -7.52 -29.81 11.20
CA LEU A 82 -8.81 -30.52 11.21
C LEU A 82 -9.20 -31.04 12.60
N ALA A 83 -8.36 -30.81 13.61
CA ALA A 83 -8.68 -31.24 14.98
C ALA A 83 -9.85 -30.42 15.55
N ASP A 84 -10.66 -31.05 16.41
CA ASP A 84 -11.78 -30.39 17.12
C ASP A 84 -11.30 -29.21 17.98
N ASP A 85 -10.10 -29.32 18.55
CA ASP A 85 -9.39 -28.23 19.24
C ASP A 85 -7.97 -28.07 18.65
N PRO A 86 -7.80 -27.23 17.63
CA PRO A 86 -6.50 -27.02 16.99
C PRO A 86 -5.56 -26.12 17.80
N GLY A 87 -5.96 -25.64 18.98
CA GLY A 87 -5.17 -24.75 19.83
C GLY A 87 -4.80 -23.44 19.12
N GLU A 88 -3.51 -23.14 18.98
CA GLU A 88 -3.04 -21.95 18.27
C GLU A 88 -2.91 -22.13 16.74
N VAL A 89 -3.18 -23.34 16.24
CA VAL A 89 -3.11 -23.62 14.79
C VAL A 89 -4.32 -23.00 14.11
N ARG A 90 -4.04 -22.17 13.11
CA ARG A 90 -5.05 -21.59 12.22
C ARG A 90 -4.65 -21.90 10.78
N GLY A 91 -5.38 -22.83 10.17
CA GLY A 91 -5.26 -23.19 8.76
C GLY A 91 -6.28 -22.47 7.89
N PHE A 92 -6.39 -22.91 6.64
CA PHE A 92 -7.36 -22.36 5.68
C PHE A 92 -8.81 -22.59 6.15
N PHE A 93 -9.10 -23.77 6.70
CA PHE A 93 -10.46 -24.15 7.09
C PHE A 93 -10.99 -23.42 8.34
N SER A 94 -10.11 -22.78 9.11
CA SER A 94 -10.43 -22.01 10.30
C SER A 94 -10.17 -20.50 10.15
N LEU A 95 -9.87 -20.01 8.93
CA LEU A 95 -9.79 -18.57 8.69
C LEU A 95 -11.15 -17.91 8.89
N ASP A 96 -11.16 -16.81 9.62
CA ASP A 96 -12.35 -15.99 9.83
C ASP A 96 -12.74 -15.25 8.53
N PRO A 97 -13.93 -15.53 7.93
CA PRO A 97 -14.38 -14.86 6.72
C PRO A 97 -14.58 -13.34 6.87
N ASP A 98 -14.94 -12.87 8.06
CA ASP A 98 -15.12 -11.44 8.32
C ASP A 98 -13.76 -10.72 8.38
N ALA A 99 -12.76 -11.34 9.03
CA ALA A 99 -11.40 -10.84 9.00
C ALA A 99 -10.82 -10.83 7.59
N PHE A 100 -11.06 -11.89 6.80
CA PHE A 100 -10.67 -11.99 5.41
C PHE A 100 -11.29 -10.86 4.56
N SER A 101 -12.60 -10.68 4.67
CA SER A 101 -13.36 -9.63 3.96
C SER A 101 -12.91 -8.24 4.35
N HIS A 102 -12.63 -7.99 5.64
CA HIS A 102 -12.11 -6.72 6.12
C HIS A 102 -10.75 -6.37 5.51
N VAL A 103 -9.85 -7.35 5.37
CA VAL A 103 -8.53 -7.11 4.74
C VAL A 103 -8.69 -6.76 3.26
N ILE A 104 -9.59 -7.42 2.53
CA ILE A 104 -9.91 -7.06 1.14
C ILE A 104 -10.51 -5.66 1.07
N LEU A 105 -11.52 -5.36 1.91
CA LEU A 105 -12.16 -4.05 1.97
C LEU A 105 -11.12 -2.94 2.20
N LEU A 106 -10.26 -3.09 3.20
CA LEU A 106 -9.22 -2.10 3.51
C LEU A 106 -8.28 -1.86 2.33
N ASN A 107 -7.78 -2.92 1.71
CA ASN A 107 -6.75 -2.78 0.67
C ASN A 107 -7.36 -2.37 -0.68
N THR A 108 -8.51 -2.91 -1.07
CA THR A 108 -9.10 -2.66 -2.39
C THR A 108 -10.07 -1.49 -2.36
N THR A 109 -11.13 -1.56 -1.54
CA THR A 109 -12.14 -0.48 -1.46
C THR A 109 -11.56 0.79 -0.84
N GLY A 110 -10.65 0.63 0.16
CA GLY A 110 -9.92 1.77 0.74
C GLY A 110 -8.94 2.45 -0.21
N THR A 111 -8.61 1.84 -1.35
CA THR A 111 -7.91 2.49 -2.47
C THR A 111 -8.90 3.15 -3.42
N MET A 112 -10.02 2.51 -3.70
CA MET A 112 -11.03 2.97 -4.65
C MET A 112 -11.72 4.27 -4.19
N ILE A 113 -12.11 4.38 -2.91
CA ILE A 113 -12.85 5.54 -2.39
C ILE A 113 -12.03 6.85 -2.53
N PRO A 114 -10.75 6.93 -2.12
CA PRO A 114 -9.93 8.12 -2.39
C PRO A 114 -9.79 8.44 -3.88
N CYS A 115 -9.66 7.42 -4.75
CA CYS A 115 -9.64 7.63 -6.20
C CYS A 115 -10.92 8.31 -6.70
N GLN A 116 -12.09 7.97 -6.17
CA GLN A 116 -13.34 8.63 -6.54
C GLN A 116 -13.38 10.11 -6.12
N VAL A 117 -12.95 10.41 -4.89
CA VAL A 117 -13.03 11.76 -4.33
C VAL A 117 -11.98 12.68 -4.97
N PHE A 118 -10.73 12.29 -4.92
CA PHE A 118 -9.62 13.11 -5.43
C PHE A 118 -9.49 13.04 -6.96
N GLY A 119 -9.80 11.91 -7.57
CA GLY A 119 -9.86 11.78 -9.02
C GLY A 119 -10.93 12.68 -9.65
N ARG A 120 -12.06 12.90 -8.96
CA ARG A 120 -13.03 13.90 -9.38
C ARG A 120 -12.44 15.31 -9.36
N GLN A 121 -11.73 15.70 -8.30
CA GLN A 121 -11.05 17.00 -8.23
C GLN A 121 -10.05 17.17 -9.38
N MET A 122 -9.26 16.13 -9.67
CA MET A 122 -8.33 16.11 -10.81
C MET A 122 -9.06 16.33 -12.15
N ALA A 123 -10.15 15.59 -12.40
CA ALA A 123 -10.92 15.71 -13.63
C ALA A 123 -11.52 17.10 -13.83
N GLU A 124 -11.99 17.74 -12.74
CA GLU A 124 -12.54 19.11 -12.76
C GLU A 124 -11.43 20.18 -12.94
N ASN A 125 -10.16 19.85 -12.68
CA ASN A 125 -9.02 20.78 -12.75
C ASN A 125 -8.00 20.44 -13.86
N GLY A 126 -8.38 19.63 -14.83
CA GLY A 126 -7.59 19.43 -16.05
C GLY A 126 -6.64 18.23 -16.05
N GLY A 127 -6.64 17.41 -15.02
CA GLY A 127 -5.87 16.16 -14.96
C GLY A 127 -5.12 15.95 -13.65
N GLY A 128 -4.24 14.95 -13.62
CA GLY A 128 -3.42 14.63 -12.46
C GLY A 128 -2.81 13.24 -12.51
N ALA A 129 -2.19 12.83 -11.40
CA ALA A 129 -1.54 11.54 -11.27
C ALA A 129 -2.01 10.77 -10.01
N ILE A 130 -2.39 9.51 -10.19
CA ILE A 130 -2.74 8.59 -9.11
C ILE A 130 -1.67 7.50 -9.03
N VAL A 131 -1.10 7.29 -7.84
CA VAL A 131 -0.14 6.23 -7.53
C VAL A 131 -0.70 5.33 -6.46
N ASN A 132 -1.04 4.09 -6.82
CA ASN A 132 -1.58 3.10 -5.91
C ASN A 132 -0.46 2.23 -5.35
N ILE A 133 -0.39 2.06 -4.03
CA ILE A 133 0.56 1.12 -3.42
C ILE A 133 -0.05 -0.28 -3.42
N ALA A 134 0.36 -1.06 -4.41
CA ALA A 134 0.09 -2.48 -4.55
C ALA A 134 1.01 -3.31 -3.63
N SER A 135 1.52 -4.42 -4.09
CA SER A 135 2.52 -5.26 -3.41
C SER A 135 3.10 -6.26 -4.40
N MET A 136 4.29 -6.79 -4.15
CA MET A 136 4.78 -7.99 -4.84
C MET A 136 3.81 -9.17 -4.68
N ASN A 137 3.00 -9.21 -3.60
CA ASN A 137 1.92 -10.17 -3.40
C ASN A 137 0.82 -10.08 -4.47
N SER A 138 0.76 -9.01 -5.26
CA SER A 138 -0.14 -8.93 -6.43
C SER A 138 0.26 -9.90 -7.53
N TYR A 139 1.54 -10.25 -7.60
CA TYR A 139 2.12 -11.15 -8.62
C TYR A 139 2.39 -12.55 -8.09
N THR A 140 2.98 -12.63 -6.91
CA THR A 140 3.39 -13.90 -6.28
C THR A 140 2.80 -13.96 -4.87
N PRO A 141 1.75 -14.78 -4.64
CA PRO A 141 1.15 -14.88 -3.31
C PRO A 141 2.15 -15.51 -2.34
N LEU A 142 2.41 -14.82 -1.24
CA LEU A 142 3.23 -15.36 -0.17
C LEU A 142 2.41 -16.28 0.74
N THR A 143 3.08 -17.28 1.30
CA THR A 143 2.49 -18.16 2.33
C THR A 143 1.82 -17.33 3.44
N ARG A 144 0.74 -17.83 4.00
CA ARG A 144 -0.05 -17.30 5.11
C ARG A 144 -0.91 -16.07 4.81
N ASN A 145 -0.70 -15.34 3.71
CA ASN A 145 -1.25 -14.00 3.50
C ASN A 145 -2.34 -13.95 2.41
N SER A 146 -3.24 -14.95 2.36
CA SER A 146 -4.23 -15.09 1.27
C SER A 146 -5.13 -13.85 1.09
N ALA A 147 -5.72 -13.32 2.16
CA ALA A 147 -6.59 -12.15 2.10
C ALA A 147 -5.85 -10.89 1.61
N TYR A 148 -4.63 -10.68 2.11
CA TYR A 148 -3.80 -9.55 1.69
C TYR A 148 -3.37 -9.66 0.22
N ALA A 149 -2.95 -10.86 -0.22
CA ALA A 149 -2.57 -11.12 -1.60
C ALA A 149 -3.75 -10.86 -2.55
N ALA A 150 -4.95 -11.38 -2.22
CA ALA A 150 -6.17 -11.14 -2.99
C ALA A 150 -6.51 -9.64 -3.06
N GLY A 151 -6.44 -8.92 -1.93
CA GLY A 151 -6.68 -7.47 -1.88
C GLY A 151 -5.69 -6.69 -2.74
N LYS A 152 -4.40 -7.03 -2.70
CA LYS A 152 -3.36 -6.34 -3.48
C LYS A 152 -3.38 -6.70 -4.97
N ALA A 153 -3.75 -7.92 -5.33
CA ALA A 153 -4.06 -8.28 -6.72
C ALA A 153 -5.26 -7.48 -7.26
N GLY A 154 -6.27 -7.26 -6.41
CA GLY A 154 -7.40 -6.37 -6.70
C GLY A 154 -6.96 -4.92 -6.97
N VAL A 155 -6.04 -4.37 -6.18
CA VAL A 155 -5.47 -3.03 -6.39
C VAL A 155 -4.75 -2.94 -7.73
N GLU A 156 -3.95 -3.95 -8.10
CA GLU A 156 -3.24 -3.96 -9.38
C GLU A 156 -4.20 -3.97 -10.57
N ASN A 157 -5.19 -4.87 -10.57
CA ASN A 157 -6.18 -4.93 -11.65
C ASN A 157 -7.01 -3.65 -11.72
N PHE A 158 -7.44 -3.10 -10.57
CA PHE A 158 -8.13 -1.82 -10.47
C PHE A 158 -7.31 -0.66 -11.03
N THR A 159 -6.00 -0.62 -10.78
CA THR A 159 -5.08 0.38 -11.33
C THR A 159 -5.11 0.38 -12.86
N ARG A 160 -5.04 -0.78 -13.48
CA ARG A 160 -5.10 -0.93 -14.95
C ARG A 160 -6.43 -0.47 -15.53
N TRP A 161 -7.53 -0.91 -14.90
CA TRP A 161 -8.87 -0.52 -15.34
C TRP A 161 -9.07 0.99 -15.21
N LEU A 162 -8.70 1.57 -14.06
CA LEU A 162 -8.90 2.99 -13.78
C LEU A 162 -8.02 3.87 -14.69
N ALA A 163 -6.83 3.41 -15.04
CA ALA A 163 -5.93 4.09 -15.99
C ALA A 163 -6.60 4.27 -17.35
N ALA A 164 -7.19 3.22 -17.89
CA ALA A 164 -7.92 3.29 -19.15
C ALA A 164 -9.19 4.17 -19.04
N TYR A 165 -9.90 4.05 -17.93
CA TYR A 165 -11.15 4.78 -17.69
C TYR A 165 -10.94 6.30 -17.54
N LEU A 166 -9.88 6.71 -16.85
CA LEU A 166 -9.60 8.13 -16.56
C LEU A 166 -8.68 8.82 -17.60
N ALA A 167 -8.13 8.08 -18.55
CA ALA A 167 -7.27 8.65 -19.60
C ALA A 167 -7.91 9.84 -20.35
N PRO A 168 -9.21 9.82 -20.71
CA PRO A 168 -9.86 10.97 -21.36
C PRO A 168 -9.94 12.22 -20.48
N ALA A 169 -9.81 12.08 -19.15
CA ALA A 169 -9.76 13.18 -18.19
C ALA A 169 -8.33 13.67 -17.93
N ASN A 170 -7.34 13.21 -18.70
CA ASN A 170 -5.92 13.53 -18.52
C ASN A 170 -5.40 13.11 -17.13
N ILE A 171 -5.90 12.00 -16.57
CA ILE A 171 -5.44 11.45 -15.30
C ILE A 171 -4.67 10.17 -15.58
N ARG A 172 -3.40 10.13 -15.17
CA ARG A 172 -2.57 8.93 -15.21
C ARG A 172 -2.75 8.14 -13.91
N VAL A 173 -2.88 6.83 -14.02
CA VAL A 173 -3.04 5.94 -12.86
C VAL A 173 -2.02 4.82 -12.96
N ASN A 174 -1.11 4.76 -11.99
CA ASN A 174 -0.07 3.76 -11.94
C ASN A 174 0.03 3.14 -10.54
N GLY A 175 0.80 2.08 -10.40
CA GLY A 175 1.03 1.40 -9.15
C GLY A 175 2.52 1.24 -8.83
N ILE A 176 2.80 1.08 -7.54
CA ILE A 176 4.09 0.59 -7.05
C ILE A 176 3.81 -0.69 -6.29
N ALA A 177 4.61 -1.73 -6.53
CA ALA A 177 4.54 -3.00 -5.83
C ALA A 177 5.80 -3.20 -4.97
N PRO A 178 5.77 -2.73 -3.70
CA PRO A 178 6.90 -2.90 -2.80
C PRO A 178 7.13 -4.37 -2.46
N GLY A 179 8.40 -4.74 -2.32
CA GLY A 179 8.85 -5.98 -1.72
C GLY A 179 8.80 -5.96 -0.19
N PHE A 180 9.88 -6.38 0.43
CA PHE A 180 10.00 -6.42 1.89
C PHE A 180 10.67 -5.17 2.46
N PHE A 181 9.87 -4.38 3.17
CA PHE A 181 10.27 -3.13 3.84
C PHE A 181 9.97 -3.24 5.35
N PRO A 182 10.74 -3.99 6.13
CA PRO A 182 10.50 -4.16 7.56
C PRO A 182 10.63 -2.83 8.30
N LYS A 183 9.75 -2.61 9.28
CA LYS A 183 9.78 -1.41 10.11
C LYS A 183 11.04 -1.37 10.98
N GLN A 184 11.83 -0.32 10.83
CA GLN A 184 13.04 -0.08 11.62
C GLN A 184 12.69 0.72 12.89
N ASN A 185 11.88 0.15 13.78
CA ASN A 185 11.39 0.83 14.99
C ASN A 185 11.82 0.15 16.30
N GLY A 186 12.78 -0.79 16.24
CA GLY A 186 13.29 -1.52 17.40
C GLY A 186 12.32 -2.52 18.04
N ARG A 187 11.12 -2.70 17.46
CA ARG A 187 10.10 -3.65 17.98
C ARG A 187 10.17 -5.02 17.32
N GLY A 188 11.00 -5.13 16.26
CA GLY A 188 11.02 -6.33 15.43
C GLY A 188 9.75 -6.52 14.60
N GLY A 189 9.68 -7.66 13.93
CA GLY A 189 8.56 -8.02 13.06
C GLY A 189 8.76 -9.42 12.45
N PRO A 190 7.94 -9.80 11.48
CA PRO A 190 8.06 -11.12 10.87
C PRO A 190 9.41 -11.40 10.20
N GLN A 191 10.11 -10.37 9.72
CA GLN A 191 11.37 -10.49 8.98
C GLN A 191 12.60 -10.08 9.80
N VAL A 192 12.43 -9.23 10.81
CA VAL A 192 13.54 -8.72 11.61
C VAL A 192 13.25 -8.82 13.10
N LYS A 193 14.27 -9.13 13.89
CA LYS A 193 14.25 -9.11 15.35
C LYS A 193 14.33 -7.67 15.87
N PRO A 194 14.10 -7.42 17.17
CA PRO A 194 14.23 -6.09 17.77
C PRO A 194 15.60 -5.45 17.60
N ASP A 195 16.68 -6.26 17.52
CA ASP A 195 18.06 -5.82 17.27
C ASP A 195 18.38 -5.53 15.80
N GLY A 196 17.39 -5.71 14.91
CA GLY A 196 17.53 -5.51 13.46
C GLY A 196 18.08 -6.70 12.69
N SER A 197 18.52 -7.77 13.35
CA SER A 197 18.95 -8.99 12.68
C SER A 197 17.78 -9.74 12.04
N PRO A 198 17.99 -10.50 10.95
CA PRO A 198 16.94 -11.27 10.32
C PRO A 198 16.37 -12.34 11.26
N THR A 199 15.08 -12.60 11.16
CA THR A 199 14.46 -13.84 11.65
C THR A 199 14.72 -14.96 10.63
N GLU A 200 14.41 -16.22 10.96
CA GLU A 200 14.44 -17.32 9.98
C GLU A 200 13.65 -16.98 8.71
N ARG A 201 12.44 -16.42 8.86
CA ARG A 201 11.65 -15.91 7.73
C ARG A 201 12.36 -14.76 7.00
N GLY A 202 13.10 -13.93 7.72
CA GLY A 202 13.92 -12.86 7.15
C GLY A 202 15.06 -13.40 6.32
N GLU A 203 15.75 -14.42 6.78
CA GLU A 203 16.83 -15.09 6.05
C GLU A 203 16.32 -15.72 4.75
N LEU A 204 15.20 -16.45 4.81
CA LEU A 204 14.54 -16.99 3.62
C LEU A 204 14.12 -15.87 2.64
N THR A 205 13.62 -14.75 3.16
CA THR A 205 13.29 -13.58 2.34
C THR A 205 14.51 -13.03 1.62
N LEU A 206 15.62 -12.85 2.33
CA LEU A 206 16.88 -12.34 1.77
C LEU A 206 17.47 -13.31 0.74
N ALA A 207 17.46 -14.61 1.01
CA ALA A 207 17.91 -15.64 0.07
C ALA A 207 17.14 -15.63 -1.27
N ASN A 208 15.86 -15.20 -1.24
CA ASN A 208 15.02 -15.07 -2.43
C ASN A 208 14.97 -13.63 -2.99
N THR A 209 15.72 -12.69 -2.43
CA THR A 209 15.80 -11.32 -2.92
C THR A 209 17.19 -11.11 -3.58
N PRO A 210 17.31 -11.04 -4.91
CA PRO A 210 18.59 -10.96 -5.61
C PRO A 210 19.52 -9.82 -5.14
N VAL A 211 18.95 -8.67 -4.76
CA VAL A 211 19.70 -7.52 -4.20
C VAL A 211 20.23 -7.82 -2.78
N ASN A 212 19.80 -8.92 -2.16
CA ASN A 212 20.26 -9.44 -0.86
C ASN A 212 20.20 -8.41 0.30
N ARG A 213 19.18 -7.57 0.30
CA ARG A 213 18.84 -6.68 1.42
C ARG A 213 17.35 -6.39 1.47
N PHE A 214 16.88 -5.98 2.63
CA PHE A 214 15.54 -5.38 2.74
C PHE A 214 15.50 -3.99 2.10
N GLY A 215 14.31 -3.60 1.64
CA GLY A 215 14.04 -2.27 1.16
C GLY A 215 14.02 -1.24 2.29
N LEU A 216 14.45 -0.03 1.98
CA LEU A 216 14.36 1.15 2.82
C LEU A 216 13.33 2.11 2.22
N ALA A 217 12.63 2.89 3.05
CA ALA A 217 11.62 3.83 2.57
C ALA A 217 12.12 4.73 1.41
N ARG A 218 13.40 5.14 1.45
CA ARG A 218 14.04 5.92 0.39
C ARG A 218 14.09 5.21 -0.98
N ASP A 219 14.07 3.88 -1.00
CA ASP A 219 14.11 3.10 -2.26
C ASP A 219 12.78 3.24 -3.04
N LEU A 220 11.70 3.67 -2.40
CA LEU A 220 10.40 3.94 -3.04
C LEU A 220 10.29 5.36 -3.60
N VAL A 221 11.11 6.30 -3.11
CA VAL A 221 10.99 7.74 -3.43
C VAL A 221 11.15 8.00 -4.93
N GLY A 222 12.20 7.46 -5.54
CA GLY A 222 12.49 7.70 -6.96
C GLY A 222 11.35 7.25 -7.87
N THR A 223 10.81 6.05 -7.65
CA THR A 223 9.67 5.53 -8.42
C THR A 223 8.40 6.34 -8.17
N THR A 224 8.16 6.78 -6.93
CA THR A 224 7.00 7.62 -6.60
C THR A 224 7.08 8.96 -7.31
N LEU A 225 8.22 9.64 -7.25
CA LEU A 225 8.44 10.93 -7.92
C LEU A 225 8.32 10.79 -9.44
N TRP A 226 8.90 9.74 -10.03
CA TRP A 226 8.78 9.47 -11.45
C TRP A 226 7.33 9.33 -11.90
N LEU A 227 6.56 8.44 -11.24
CA LEU A 227 5.16 8.18 -11.60
C LEU A 227 4.25 9.40 -11.33
N ALA A 228 4.59 10.24 -10.36
CA ALA A 228 3.87 11.48 -10.05
C ALA A 228 4.18 12.63 -11.02
N SER A 229 5.34 12.60 -11.71
CA SER A 229 5.77 13.68 -12.61
C SER A 229 5.02 13.66 -13.94
N ASP A 230 4.37 14.77 -14.28
CA ASP A 230 3.67 14.91 -15.56
C ASP A 230 4.63 14.99 -16.76
N GLU A 231 5.87 15.45 -16.54
CA GLU A 231 6.89 15.49 -17.58
C GLU A 231 7.56 14.12 -17.76
N ALA A 232 8.06 13.52 -16.68
CA ALA A 232 8.86 12.30 -16.73
C ALA A 232 8.02 11.03 -17.01
N ALA A 233 6.72 11.04 -16.70
CA ALA A 233 5.81 9.93 -16.88
C ALA A 233 4.59 10.28 -17.77
N ALA A 234 4.73 11.28 -18.66
CA ALA A 234 3.64 11.78 -19.52
C ALA A 234 2.91 10.68 -20.32
N PHE A 235 3.61 9.64 -20.74
CA PHE A 235 3.05 8.53 -21.52
C PHE A 235 3.02 7.21 -20.76
N VAL A 236 3.04 7.28 -19.41
CA VAL A 236 3.04 6.11 -18.52
C VAL A 236 1.73 6.08 -17.71
N THR A 237 0.86 5.12 -18.05
CA THR A 237 -0.37 4.88 -17.31
C THR A 237 -0.74 3.39 -17.36
N GLY A 238 -1.36 2.85 -16.32
CA GLY A 238 -1.79 1.46 -16.21
C GLY A 238 -0.68 0.46 -15.87
N VAL A 239 0.52 0.93 -15.47
CA VAL A 239 1.61 0.05 -15.05
C VAL A 239 1.67 -0.05 -13.54
N THR A 240 2.12 -1.20 -13.04
CA THR A 240 2.53 -1.36 -11.65
C THR A 240 4.00 -1.78 -11.63
N VAL A 241 4.84 -0.98 -10.97
CA VAL A 241 6.29 -1.16 -10.96
C VAL A 241 6.71 -1.91 -9.69
N PRO A 242 7.29 -3.12 -9.80
CA PRO A 242 7.88 -3.79 -8.65
C PRO A 242 9.12 -3.00 -8.16
N VAL A 243 9.15 -2.74 -6.84
CA VAL A 243 10.31 -2.19 -6.13
C VAL A 243 10.62 -3.15 -5.00
N ASP A 244 11.22 -4.29 -5.33
CA ASP A 244 11.28 -5.48 -4.50
C ASP A 244 12.67 -6.14 -4.44
N GLY A 245 13.68 -5.49 -5.00
CA GLY A 245 15.04 -6.05 -5.07
C GLY A 245 15.17 -7.27 -5.96
N GLY A 246 14.23 -7.44 -6.91
CA GLY A 246 14.20 -8.56 -7.86
C GLY A 246 13.45 -9.80 -7.34
N PHE A 247 12.72 -9.69 -6.23
CA PHE A 247 12.05 -10.84 -5.62
C PHE A 247 11.08 -11.53 -6.57
N VAL A 248 10.19 -10.78 -7.26
CA VAL A 248 9.23 -11.37 -8.20
C VAL A 248 9.86 -11.80 -9.53
N ALA A 249 11.05 -11.32 -9.85
CA ALA A 249 11.81 -11.75 -11.01
C ALA A 249 12.65 -13.01 -10.73
N ASN A 250 12.84 -13.37 -9.46
CA ASN A 250 13.60 -14.52 -9.06
C ASN A 250 12.79 -15.80 -9.29
N SER A 251 13.33 -16.69 -10.12
CA SER A 251 12.81 -18.05 -10.30
C SER A 251 13.85 -19.01 -9.72
N PRO A 252 13.71 -19.42 -8.46
CA PRO A 252 14.62 -20.41 -7.88
C PRO A 252 14.43 -21.73 -8.65
N VAL A 253 15.50 -22.17 -9.29
CA VAL A 253 15.62 -23.47 -9.99
C VAL A 253 15.96 -24.56 -9.00
#